data_3d6aad0c186fae8d8914c0f956f0ac6e
#
_entry.id   3d6aad0c186fae8d8914c0f956f0ac6e
#
_cell.length_a   1.000
_cell.length_b   1.000
_cell.length_c   1.000
_cell.angle_alpha   90.00
_cell.angle_beta   90.00
_cell.angle_gamma   90.00
#
_symmetry.space_group_name_H-M   'P 1'
#
loop_
_entity.id
_entity.type
_entity.pdbx_description
1 polymer ?
#
loop_
_entity_poly.entity_id
_entity_poly.type
_entity_poly.pdbx_seq_one_letter_code
_entity_poly.pdbx_strand_id
1 'polypeptide(L)'
;LNADVALYIAEFTESKAIFVGEAENWGRVKEVLSDDVTIISLPGVDIPEATLTWDQLLSEGDGKSPSHEPKHDDMLALSFTSGTTGRPKGVIQTNDSNVIPIRRGSEFLAIEADPIYFSYLPLSHLAERQIIEFTSLCHGAPVSFNEGLEFLGRDMQRTRPTFFFGAPRVWEQLQQAILAKFGGRAAFDAALAANSAGIANTVQTALGLDRCEFHLTGSAPLPAPLMEWWDSVGISLM
;
A
#
# COMPACT_ATOMS: atom_id res chain seq x y z
N LEU A 1 2.76 -0.47 15.92
CA LEU A 1 2.16 0.82 16.27
C LEU A 1 2.50 1.18 17.72
N ASN A 2 2.79 2.46 18.04
CA ASN A 2 3.00 2.89 19.42
C ASN A 2 1.64 2.85 20.14
N ALA A 3 1.56 2.24 21.34
CA ALA A 3 0.32 2.08 22.11
C ALA A 3 -0.34 3.44 22.43
N ASP A 4 0.46 4.45 22.79
CA ASP A 4 -0.06 5.80 23.10
C ASP A 4 -0.73 6.46 21.87
N VAL A 5 -0.19 6.21 20.68
CA VAL A 5 -0.77 6.70 19.41
C VAL A 5 -2.05 5.95 19.08
N ALA A 6 -2.08 4.63 19.28
CA ALA A 6 -3.27 3.81 19.06
C ALA A 6 -4.40 4.24 19.98
N LEU A 7 -4.11 4.43 21.27
CA LEU A 7 -5.07 4.95 22.25
C LEU A 7 -5.61 6.32 21.85
N TYR A 8 -4.70 7.27 21.57
CA TYR A 8 -5.11 8.60 21.15
C TYR A 8 -6.04 8.57 19.92
N ILE A 9 -5.74 7.73 18.94
CA ILE A 9 -6.58 7.59 17.75
C ILE A 9 -7.94 7.01 18.12
N ALA A 10 -8.00 5.94 18.91
CA ALA A 10 -9.22 5.27 19.30
C ALA A 10 -10.15 6.23 20.11
N GLU A 11 -9.59 6.98 21.04
CA GLU A 11 -10.33 7.99 21.83
C GLU A 11 -10.79 9.16 20.95
N PHE A 12 -9.88 9.72 20.13
CA PHE A 12 -10.19 10.86 19.27
C PHE A 12 -11.29 10.56 18.25
N THR A 13 -11.32 9.34 17.74
CA THR A 13 -12.31 8.91 16.76
C THR A 13 -13.56 8.31 17.39
N GLU A 14 -13.60 8.16 18.72
CA GLU A 14 -14.66 7.44 19.42
C GLU A 14 -14.94 6.07 18.80
N SER A 15 -13.85 5.35 18.44
CA SER A 15 -13.93 4.06 17.76
C SER A 15 -14.77 3.06 18.54
N LYS A 16 -15.71 2.41 17.87
CA LYS A 16 -16.58 1.39 18.47
C LYS A 16 -16.04 -0.04 18.29
N ALA A 17 -15.16 -0.22 17.32
CA ALA A 17 -14.52 -1.50 17.07
C ALA A 17 -13.06 -1.32 16.63
N ILE A 18 -12.23 -2.30 16.94
CA ILE A 18 -10.83 -2.37 16.50
C ILE A 18 -10.57 -3.75 15.92
N PHE A 19 -9.97 -3.79 14.72
CA PHE A 19 -9.47 -5.02 14.11
C PHE A 19 -8.00 -5.18 14.44
N VAL A 20 -7.63 -6.35 15.01
CA VAL A 20 -6.26 -6.62 15.46
C VAL A 20 -5.66 -7.70 14.58
N GLY A 21 -4.66 -7.32 13.77
CA GLY A 21 -3.92 -8.19 12.85
C GLY A 21 -2.53 -8.58 13.34
N GLU A 22 -2.03 -7.97 14.42
CA GLU A 22 -0.73 -8.24 15.00
C GLU A 22 -0.81 -8.25 16.52
N ALA A 23 -0.28 -9.29 17.16
CA ALA A 23 -0.27 -9.42 18.60
C ALA A 23 0.87 -8.60 19.27
N GLU A 24 1.89 -8.22 18.51
CA GLU A 24 3.00 -7.43 19.04
C GLU A 24 2.51 -6.09 19.58
N ASN A 25 2.85 -5.79 20.82
CA ASN A 25 2.40 -4.61 21.57
C ASN A 25 0.89 -4.57 21.91
N TRP A 26 0.11 -5.59 21.56
CA TRP A 26 -1.32 -5.62 21.84
C TRP A 26 -1.64 -5.45 23.34
N GLY A 27 -0.93 -6.13 24.22
CA GLY A 27 -1.13 -6.02 25.68
C GLY A 27 -1.12 -4.59 26.19
N ARG A 28 -0.21 -3.74 25.69
CA ARG A 28 -0.13 -2.33 26.05
C ARG A 28 -1.29 -1.49 25.48
N VAL A 29 -1.76 -1.85 24.30
CA VAL A 29 -2.93 -1.20 23.68
C VAL A 29 -4.19 -1.55 24.46
N LYS A 30 -4.34 -2.84 24.82
CA LYS A 30 -5.52 -3.33 25.56
C LYS A 30 -5.65 -2.70 26.95
N GLU A 31 -4.55 -2.49 27.68
CA GLU A 31 -4.53 -1.87 29.00
C GLU A 31 -5.19 -0.48 29.06
N VAL A 32 -5.24 0.19 27.92
CA VAL A 32 -5.68 1.59 27.80
C VAL A 32 -6.98 1.77 27.00
N LEU A 33 -7.43 0.71 26.29
CA LEU A 33 -8.69 0.75 25.56
C LEU A 33 -9.89 0.68 26.53
N SER A 34 -10.94 1.45 26.21
CA SER A 34 -12.23 1.34 26.89
C SER A 34 -12.86 -0.04 26.71
N ASP A 35 -13.53 -0.53 27.74
CA ASP A 35 -14.24 -1.83 27.70
C ASP A 35 -15.43 -1.83 26.72
N ASP A 36 -15.87 -0.65 26.28
CA ASP A 36 -16.96 -0.50 25.30
C ASP A 36 -16.52 -0.74 23.84
N VAL A 37 -15.20 -0.88 23.60
CA VAL A 37 -14.67 -1.12 22.26
C VAL A 37 -14.70 -2.60 21.92
N THR A 38 -15.39 -2.96 20.85
CA THR A 38 -15.39 -4.33 20.32
C THR A 38 -14.05 -4.68 19.72
N ILE A 39 -13.40 -5.73 20.21
CA ILE A 39 -12.10 -6.19 19.72
C ILE A 39 -12.33 -7.37 18.79
N ILE A 40 -11.88 -7.26 17.55
CA ILE A 40 -12.05 -8.29 16.51
C ILE A 40 -10.66 -8.79 16.10
N SER A 41 -10.35 -10.06 16.37
CA SER A 41 -9.09 -10.66 15.92
C SER A 41 -9.17 -11.07 14.46
N LEU A 42 -8.15 -10.69 13.66
CA LEU A 42 -8.02 -11.13 12.28
C LEU A 42 -7.49 -12.58 12.20
N PRO A 43 -7.66 -13.28 11.06
CA PRO A 43 -7.16 -14.63 10.87
C PRO A 43 -5.65 -14.74 11.12
N GLY A 44 -5.23 -15.81 11.81
CA GLY A 44 -3.82 -16.07 12.08
C GLY A 44 -3.23 -15.34 13.27
N VAL A 45 -4.03 -14.54 13.99
CA VAL A 45 -3.60 -13.83 15.19
C VAL A 45 -4.39 -14.30 16.40
N ASP A 46 -3.69 -14.72 17.45
CA ASP A 46 -4.29 -15.11 18.72
C ASP A 46 -4.36 -13.91 19.66
N ILE A 47 -5.57 -13.45 19.93
CA ILE A 47 -5.88 -12.35 20.85
C ILE A 47 -6.86 -12.89 21.89
N PRO A 48 -6.38 -13.32 23.06
CA PRO A 48 -7.23 -13.93 24.10
C PRO A 48 -8.40 -13.03 24.55
N GLU A 49 -8.22 -11.72 24.50
CA GLU A 49 -9.20 -10.71 24.91
C GLU A 49 -10.13 -10.28 23.76
N ALA A 50 -10.04 -10.92 22.60
CA ALA A 50 -10.92 -10.57 21.49
C ALA A 50 -12.38 -10.82 21.85
N THR A 51 -13.23 -9.84 21.58
CA THR A 51 -14.68 -9.96 21.74
C THR A 51 -15.26 -10.91 20.70
N LEU A 52 -14.71 -10.86 19.49
CA LEU A 52 -15.08 -11.68 18.34
C LEU A 52 -13.82 -12.07 17.55
N THR A 53 -13.82 -13.24 16.96
CA THR A 53 -12.90 -13.57 15.87
C THR A 53 -13.48 -13.12 14.52
N TRP A 54 -12.64 -13.00 13.51
CA TRP A 54 -13.08 -12.73 12.14
C TRP A 54 -14.14 -13.73 11.65
N ASP A 55 -13.93 -15.03 11.92
CA ASP A 55 -14.86 -16.08 11.49
C ASP A 55 -16.21 -15.98 12.21
N GLN A 56 -16.21 -15.63 13.50
CA GLN A 56 -17.45 -15.36 14.24
C GLN A 56 -18.18 -14.16 13.66
N LEU A 57 -17.47 -13.06 13.41
CA LEU A 57 -18.05 -11.87 12.78
C LEU A 57 -18.74 -12.20 11.45
N LEU A 58 -18.09 -13.01 10.60
CA LEU A 58 -18.67 -13.45 9.33
C LEU A 58 -19.87 -14.36 9.51
N SER A 59 -19.84 -15.26 10.51
CA SER A 59 -20.93 -16.21 10.76
C SER A 59 -22.16 -15.55 11.39
N GLU A 60 -21.97 -14.49 12.15
CA GLU A 60 -23.05 -13.73 12.81
C GLU A 60 -23.66 -12.67 11.91
N GLY A 61 -22.99 -12.36 10.79
CA GLY A 61 -23.50 -11.41 9.79
C GLY A 61 -24.79 -11.90 9.15
N ASP A 62 -25.79 -11.04 9.05
CA ASP A 62 -27.10 -11.36 8.43
C ASP A 62 -27.09 -11.30 6.89
N GLY A 63 -25.93 -11.05 6.30
CA GLY A 63 -25.73 -10.97 4.84
C GLY A 63 -26.43 -9.78 4.16
N LYS A 64 -26.99 -8.85 4.94
CA LYS A 64 -27.64 -7.66 4.38
C LYS A 64 -26.63 -6.55 4.13
N SER A 65 -26.81 -5.86 3.02
CA SER A 65 -26.08 -4.62 2.76
C SER A 65 -26.51 -3.52 3.73
N PRO A 66 -25.58 -2.64 4.15
CA PRO A 66 -25.95 -1.45 4.92
C PRO A 66 -27.05 -0.66 4.20
N SER A 67 -27.99 -0.12 4.96
CA SER A 67 -29.09 0.69 4.42
C SER A 67 -28.69 2.14 4.11
N HIS A 68 -27.49 2.54 4.51
CA HIS A 68 -26.97 3.88 4.25
C HIS A 68 -26.48 4.01 2.80
N GLU A 69 -27.00 5.00 2.09
CA GLU A 69 -26.47 5.41 0.78
C GLU A 69 -25.42 6.50 1.00
N PRO A 70 -24.14 6.24 0.66
CA PRO A 70 -23.08 7.21 0.87
C PRO A 70 -23.31 8.48 0.04
N LYS A 71 -23.16 9.64 0.67
CA LYS A 71 -23.20 10.94 0.02
C LYS A 71 -21.77 11.41 -0.31
N HIS A 72 -21.70 12.40 -1.19
CA HIS A 72 -20.44 12.97 -1.67
C HIS A 72 -19.54 13.49 -0.54
N ASP A 73 -20.12 14.16 0.44
CA ASP A 73 -19.44 14.78 1.59
C ASP A 73 -19.36 13.89 2.83
N ASP A 74 -19.94 12.68 2.81
CA ASP A 74 -19.80 11.74 3.91
C ASP A 74 -18.33 11.38 4.12
N MET A 75 -17.93 11.32 5.37
CA MET A 75 -16.60 10.89 5.77
C MET A 75 -16.44 9.40 5.50
N LEU A 76 -15.51 9.06 4.60
CA LEU A 76 -15.16 7.69 4.26
C LEU A 76 -14.10 7.14 5.21
N ALA A 77 -13.07 7.94 5.50
CA ALA A 77 -11.96 7.53 6.35
C ALA A 77 -11.28 8.72 7.04
N LEU A 78 -10.52 8.42 8.08
CA LEU A 78 -9.55 9.31 8.70
C LEU A 78 -8.15 8.75 8.54
N SER A 79 -7.24 9.53 7.98
CA SER A 79 -5.81 9.18 7.92
C SER A 79 -5.04 10.07 8.89
N PHE A 80 -4.30 9.44 9.81
CA PHE A 80 -3.52 10.18 10.78
C PHE A 80 -2.09 10.40 10.30
N THR A 81 -1.64 11.65 10.38
CA THR A 81 -0.26 12.05 10.06
C THR A 81 0.46 12.48 11.32
N SER A 82 1.79 12.29 11.35
CA SER A 82 2.63 12.84 12.43
C SER A 82 2.59 14.36 12.36
N GLY A 83 1.77 14.98 13.20
CA GLY A 83 1.70 16.45 13.29
C GLY A 83 3.01 17.06 13.75
N THR A 84 3.38 18.22 13.21
CA THR A 84 4.56 19.01 13.63
C THR A 84 4.48 19.44 15.11
N THR A 85 3.33 19.30 15.75
CA THR A 85 3.06 19.68 17.14
C THR A 85 3.09 18.51 18.13
N GLY A 86 3.55 17.32 17.70
CA GLY A 86 3.72 16.15 18.55
C GLY A 86 2.49 15.23 18.70
N ARG A 87 1.27 15.69 18.38
CA ARG A 87 0.08 14.82 18.34
C ARG A 87 -0.34 14.55 16.89
N PRO A 88 -0.76 13.31 16.57
CA PRO A 88 -1.27 12.99 15.24
C PRO A 88 -2.47 13.86 14.86
N LYS A 89 -2.53 14.27 13.58
CA LYS A 89 -3.68 15.00 13.02
C LYS A 89 -4.45 14.09 12.10
N GLY A 90 -5.76 13.99 12.29
CA GLY A 90 -6.67 13.25 11.44
C GLY A 90 -7.03 14.05 10.19
N VAL A 91 -6.66 13.54 9.01
CA VAL A 91 -7.09 14.08 7.72
C VAL A 91 -8.40 13.43 7.33
N ILE A 92 -9.45 14.23 7.21
CA ILE A 92 -10.77 13.75 6.79
C ILE A 92 -10.72 13.44 5.30
N GLN A 93 -11.11 12.22 4.96
CA GLN A 93 -11.30 11.78 3.60
C GLN A 93 -12.79 11.56 3.36
N THR A 94 -13.36 12.33 2.43
CA THR A 94 -14.74 12.15 2.01
C THR A 94 -14.82 11.23 0.79
N ASN A 95 -16.02 10.78 0.44
CA ASN A 95 -16.22 10.02 -0.80
C ASN A 95 -15.68 10.78 -2.01
N ASP A 96 -16.02 12.06 -2.17
CA ASP A 96 -15.54 12.88 -3.29
C ASP A 96 -14.04 13.09 -3.31
N SER A 97 -13.43 13.30 -2.14
CA SER A 97 -11.98 13.52 -2.06
C SER A 97 -11.15 12.29 -2.48
N ASN A 98 -11.76 11.11 -2.53
CA ASN A 98 -11.12 9.88 -3.00
C ASN A 98 -11.56 9.52 -4.43
N VAL A 99 -12.86 9.44 -4.69
CA VAL A 99 -13.40 8.95 -5.97
C VAL A 99 -13.09 9.90 -7.14
N ILE A 100 -13.18 11.22 -6.93
CA ILE A 100 -12.94 12.19 -8.03
C ILE A 100 -11.48 12.16 -8.52
N PRO A 101 -10.45 12.24 -7.65
CA PRO A 101 -9.06 12.15 -8.10
C PRO A 101 -8.74 10.80 -8.76
N ILE A 102 -9.27 9.69 -8.23
CA ILE A 102 -9.06 8.37 -8.80
C ILE A 102 -9.62 8.30 -10.21
N ARG A 103 -10.88 8.69 -10.40
CA ARG A 103 -11.50 8.68 -11.72
C ARG A 103 -10.76 9.56 -12.72
N ARG A 104 -10.43 10.79 -12.34
CA ARG A 104 -9.66 11.70 -13.19
C ARG A 104 -8.25 11.20 -13.49
N GLY A 105 -7.58 10.62 -12.49
CA GLY A 105 -6.27 10.00 -12.65
C GLY A 105 -6.31 8.81 -13.59
N SER A 106 -7.32 7.95 -13.48
CA SER A 106 -7.52 6.80 -14.35
C SER A 106 -7.81 7.23 -15.80
N GLU A 107 -8.64 8.26 -15.98
CA GLU A 107 -8.91 8.85 -17.31
C GLU A 107 -7.63 9.46 -17.91
N PHE A 108 -6.87 10.21 -17.11
CA PHE A 108 -5.62 10.84 -17.54
C PHE A 108 -4.54 9.83 -17.94
N LEU A 109 -4.40 8.77 -17.15
CA LEU A 109 -3.43 7.70 -17.41
C LEU A 109 -3.94 6.71 -18.46
N ALA A 110 -5.21 6.81 -18.89
CA ALA A 110 -5.86 5.85 -19.78
C ALA A 110 -5.66 4.40 -19.29
N ILE A 111 -5.89 4.18 -17.98
CA ILE A 111 -5.78 2.84 -17.39
C ILE A 111 -6.79 1.94 -18.09
N GLU A 112 -6.27 0.97 -18.85
CA GLU A 112 -7.07 0.04 -19.61
C GLU A 112 -7.80 -1.00 -18.73
N ALA A 113 -8.62 -1.84 -19.34
CA ALA A 113 -9.31 -2.91 -18.66
C ALA A 113 -8.31 -3.91 -18.03
N ASP A 114 -8.69 -4.42 -16.84
CA ASP A 114 -7.97 -5.45 -16.09
C ASP A 114 -6.59 -5.06 -15.50
N PRO A 115 -6.46 -3.89 -14.81
CA PRO A 115 -5.22 -3.58 -14.09
C PRO A 115 -4.99 -4.58 -12.96
N ILE A 116 -3.71 -4.90 -12.68
CA ILE A 116 -3.29 -5.74 -11.56
C ILE A 116 -2.48 -4.89 -10.60
N TYR A 117 -2.99 -4.76 -9.37
CA TYR A 117 -2.37 -3.97 -8.31
C TYR A 117 -1.55 -4.85 -7.37
N PHE A 118 -0.53 -4.24 -6.77
CA PHE A 118 0.34 -4.88 -5.79
C PHE A 118 0.45 -4.03 -4.53
N SER A 119 -0.01 -4.57 -3.42
CA SER A 119 -0.08 -3.93 -2.10
C SER A 119 1.07 -4.39 -1.23
N TYR A 120 1.89 -3.46 -0.73
CA TYR A 120 3.01 -3.76 0.16
C TYR A 120 3.28 -2.70 1.23
N LEU A 121 2.70 -1.52 1.11
CA LEU A 121 2.78 -0.50 2.15
C LEU A 121 1.69 -0.70 3.20
N PRO A 122 1.89 -0.23 4.44
CA PRO A 122 0.83 -0.27 5.42
C PRO A 122 -0.40 0.56 5.00
N LEU A 123 -1.61 0.08 5.27
CA LEU A 123 -2.86 0.82 5.01
C LEU A 123 -2.99 2.13 5.81
N SER A 124 -2.17 2.33 6.83
CA SER A 124 -2.03 3.61 7.51
C SER A 124 -1.35 4.68 6.64
N HIS A 125 -0.70 4.28 5.55
CA HIS A 125 -0.05 5.18 4.61
C HIS A 125 -1.05 5.65 3.56
N LEU A 126 -1.22 6.97 3.44
CA LEU A 126 -2.21 7.57 2.52
C LEU A 126 -2.04 7.10 1.06
N ALA A 127 -0.79 6.95 0.60
CA ALA A 127 -0.51 6.48 -0.76
C ALA A 127 -1.05 5.06 -1.00
N GLU A 128 -0.89 4.14 -0.03
CA GLU A 128 -1.44 2.78 -0.16
C GLU A 128 -2.96 2.80 -0.26
N ARG A 129 -3.61 3.58 0.61
CA ARG A 129 -5.07 3.70 0.58
C ARG A 129 -5.60 4.31 -0.70
N GLN A 130 -5.02 5.41 -1.16
CA GLN A 130 -5.54 6.11 -2.33
C GLN A 130 -5.13 5.45 -3.65
N ILE A 131 -3.85 5.07 -3.77
CA ILE A 131 -3.29 4.61 -5.05
C ILE A 131 -3.58 3.13 -5.28
N ILE A 132 -3.61 2.30 -4.22
CA ILE A 132 -3.83 0.85 -4.37
C ILE A 132 -5.24 0.47 -3.95
N GLU A 133 -5.60 0.68 -2.66
CA GLU A 133 -6.87 0.21 -2.11
C GLU A 133 -8.07 0.82 -2.86
N PHE A 134 -8.22 2.13 -2.82
CA PHE A 134 -9.40 2.76 -3.42
C PHE A 134 -9.41 2.72 -4.94
N THR A 135 -8.22 2.80 -5.58
CA THR A 135 -8.15 2.70 -7.03
C THR A 135 -8.54 1.30 -7.51
N SER A 136 -8.05 0.25 -6.85
CA SER A 136 -8.44 -1.13 -7.19
C SER A 136 -9.93 -1.39 -7.01
N LEU A 137 -10.52 -0.86 -5.93
CA LEU A 137 -11.97 -0.94 -5.70
C LEU A 137 -12.77 -0.22 -6.79
N CYS A 138 -12.34 0.98 -7.20
CA CYS A 138 -12.99 1.73 -8.27
C CYS A 138 -12.92 1.02 -9.64
N HIS A 139 -11.87 0.24 -9.89
CA HIS A 139 -11.72 -0.54 -11.13
C HIS A 139 -12.28 -1.96 -11.04
N GLY A 140 -12.67 -2.44 -9.85
CA GLY A 140 -13.01 -3.85 -9.63
C GLY A 140 -11.83 -4.78 -9.91
N ALA A 141 -10.62 -4.30 -9.64
CA ALA A 141 -9.38 -4.94 -10.06
C ALA A 141 -8.78 -5.83 -8.96
N PRO A 142 -8.06 -6.91 -9.33
CA PRO A 142 -7.38 -7.76 -8.36
C PRO A 142 -6.21 -7.04 -7.70
N VAL A 143 -6.03 -7.30 -6.40
CA VAL A 143 -4.89 -6.85 -5.60
C VAL A 143 -4.14 -8.05 -5.08
N SER A 144 -2.83 -8.12 -5.33
CA SER A 144 -1.94 -9.08 -4.69
C SER A 144 -1.25 -8.43 -3.50
N PHE A 145 -1.28 -9.09 -2.36
CA PHE A 145 -0.66 -8.62 -1.13
C PHE A 145 0.72 -9.23 -0.95
N ASN A 146 1.68 -8.41 -0.55
CA ASN A 146 3.02 -8.85 -0.20
C ASN A 146 3.00 -9.61 1.15
N GLU A 147 3.69 -10.73 1.24
CA GLU A 147 3.81 -11.50 2.48
C GLU A 147 4.70 -10.82 3.54
N GLY A 148 5.65 -9.99 3.10
CA GLY A 148 6.60 -9.26 3.93
C GLY A 148 7.63 -8.56 3.07
N LEU A 149 8.24 -7.49 3.57
CA LEU A 149 9.20 -6.69 2.78
C LEU A 149 10.41 -7.50 2.30
N GLU A 150 10.80 -8.53 3.01
CA GLU A 150 11.85 -9.47 2.62
C GLU A 150 11.48 -10.31 1.39
N PHE A 151 10.18 -10.47 1.10
CA PHE A 151 9.67 -11.21 -0.05
C PHE A 151 9.26 -10.31 -1.22
N LEU A 152 9.45 -8.98 -1.10
CA LEU A 152 8.99 -8.00 -2.09
C LEU A 152 9.33 -8.39 -3.53
N GLY A 153 10.58 -8.70 -3.83
CA GLY A 153 11.01 -9.06 -5.17
C GLY A 153 10.39 -10.36 -5.69
N ARG A 154 10.24 -11.38 -4.82
CA ARG A 154 9.59 -12.64 -5.16
C ARG A 154 8.11 -12.43 -5.49
N ASP A 155 7.42 -11.67 -4.67
CA ASP A 155 5.98 -11.48 -4.78
C ASP A 155 5.62 -10.56 -5.95
N MET A 156 6.45 -9.56 -6.23
CA MET A 156 6.36 -8.76 -7.46
C MET A 156 6.51 -9.63 -8.72
N GLN A 157 7.50 -10.53 -8.75
CA GLN A 157 7.71 -11.45 -9.89
C GLN A 157 6.52 -12.40 -10.10
N ARG A 158 5.88 -12.86 -9.02
CA ARG A 158 4.70 -13.72 -9.09
C ARG A 158 3.47 -12.98 -9.57
N THR A 159 3.28 -11.76 -9.08
CA THR A 159 2.12 -10.90 -9.39
C THR A 159 2.21 -10.34 -10.80
N ARG A 160 3.38 -9.86 -11.22
CA ARG A 160 3.59 -9.10 -12.46
C ARG A 160 2.56 -7.98 -12.60
N PRO A 161 2.57 -7.01 -11.68
CA PRO A 161 1.58 -5.93 -11.65
C PRO A 161 1.67 -5.08 -12.93
N THR A 162 0.52 -4.57 -13.38
CA THR A 162 0.46 -3.60 -14.48
C THR A 162 0.58 -2.18 -13.98
N PHE A 163 0.38 -2.00 -12.68
CA PHE A 163 0.45 -0.74 -11.99
C PHE A 163 1.28 -0.90 -10.71
N PHE A 164 2.40 -0.19 -10.60
CA PHE A 164 3.28 -0.27 -9.44
C PHE A 164 3.60 1.12 -8.89
N PHE A 165 3.31 1.31 -7.61
CA PHE A 165 3.73 2.49 -6.85
C PHE A 165 4.91 2.15 -5.95
N GLY A 166 6.03 2.83 -6.13
CA GLY A 166 7.21 2.71 -5.28
C GLY A 166 7.63 4.05 -4.68
N ALA A 167 7.82 4.13 -3.35
CA ALA A 167 8.50 5.27 -2.79
C ALA A 167 9.95 5.34 -3.31
N PRO A 168 10.60 6.52 -3.38
CA PRO A 168 11.96 6.65 -3.90
C PRO A 168 12.97 5.67 -3.32
N ARG A 169 12.88 5.40 -2.00
CA ARG A 169 13.73 4.42 -1.33
C ARG A 169 13.53 3.00 -1.84
N VAL A 170 12.32 2.63 -2.21
CA VAL A 170 12.03 1.29 -2.79
C VAL A 170 12.68 1.17 -4.16
N TRP A 171 12.54 2.18 -5.01
CA TRP A 171 13.21 2.25 -6.30
C TRP A 171 14.73 2.18 -6.17
N GLU A 172 15.31 2.86 -5.17
CA GLU A 172 16.74 2.77 -4.87
C GLU A 172 17.15 1.36 -4.44
N GLN A 173 16.41 0.71 -3.56
CA GLN A 173 16.67 -0.66 -3.12
C GLN A 173 16.58 -1.67 -4.27
N LEU A 174 15.58 -1.54 -5.15
CA LEU A 174 15.44 -2.37 -6.34
C LEU A 174 16.63 -2.17 -7.29
N GLN A 175 17.06 -0.92 -7.53
CA GLN A 175 18.27 -0.62 -8.30
C GLN A 175 19.51 -1.32 -7.71
N GLN A 176 19.73 -1.16 -6.40
CA GLN A 176 20.89 -1.77 -5.74
C GLN A 176 20.87 -3.30 -5.84
N ALA A 177 19.70 -3.92 -5.71
CA ALA A 177 19.55 -5.36 -5.88
C ALA A 177 19.91 -5.82 -7.31
N ILE A 178 19.51 -5.07 -8.33
CA ILE A 178 19.89 -5.34 -9.73
C ILE A 178 21.39 -5.15 -9.92
N LEU A 179 21.96 -4.04 -9.50
CA LEU A 179 23.38 -3.78 -9.62
C LEU A 179 24.23 -4.87 -8.95
N ALA A 180 23.81 -5.34 -7.77
CA ALA A 180 24.50 -6.45 -7.08
C ALA A 180 24.49 -7.74 -7.91
N LYS A 181 23.39 -8.08 -8.58
CA LYS A 181 23.28 -9.25 -9.46
C LYS A 181 24.22 -9.17 -10.66
N PHE A 182 24.52 -7.97 -11.16
CA PHE A 182 25.46 -7.74 -12.25
C PHE A 182 26.93 -7.63 -11.81
N GLY A 183 27.22 -7.67 -10.51
CA GLY A 183 28.57 -7.50 -9.98
C GLY A 183 29.00 -6.03 -9.83
N GLY A 184 28.03 -5.11 -9.76
CA GLY A 184 28.22 -3.68 -9.52
C GLY A 184 27.92 -2.79 -10.72
N ARG A 185 27.99 -1.48 -10.46
CA ARG A 185 27.61 -0.45 -11.44
C ARG A 185 28.38 -0.53 -12.74
N ALA A 186 29.72 -0.65 -12.68
CA ALA A 186 30.56 -0.69 -13.89
C ALA A 186 30.24 -1.89 -14.79
N ALA A 187 30.02 -3.08 -14.20
CA ALA A 187 29.65 -4.28 -14.95
C ALA A 187 28.25 -4.14 -15.58
N PHE A 188 27.32 -3.55 -14.86
CA PHE A 188 25.99 -3.25 -15.37
C PHE A 188 26.05 -2.28 -16.57
N ASP A 189 26.77 -1.15 -16.44
CA ASP A 189 26.89 -0.14 -17.49
C ASP A 189 27.55 -0.74 -18.76
N ALA A 190 28.55 -1.60 -18.61
CA ALA A 190 29.16 -2.31 -19.73
C ALA A 190 28.19 -3.28 -20.43
N ALA A 191 27.39 -4.02 -19.64
CA ALA A 191 26.38 -4.92 -20.18
C ALA A 191 25.27 -4.13 -20.92
N LEU A 192 24.82 -3.03 -20.34
CA LEU A 192 23.80 -2.15 -20.92
C LEU A 192 24.28 -1.55 -22.24
N ALA A 193 25.54 -1.09 -22.31
CA ALA A 193 26.15 -0.55 -23.52
C ALA A 193 26.27 -1.60 -24.63
N ALA A 194 26.53 -2.87 -24.26
CA ALA A 194 26.64 -3.97 -25.21
C ALA A 194 25.29 -4.45 -25.77
N ASN A 195 24.23 -4.43 -24.96
CA ASN A 195 22.89 -4.90 -25.34
C ASN A 195 21.81 -4.21 -24.50
N SER A 196 21.50 -2.96 -24.81
CA SER A 196 20.53 -2.16 -24.05
C SER A 196 19.15 -2.83 -23.95
N ALA A 197 18.57 -3.25 -25.07
CA ALA A 197 17.24 -3.87 -25.10
C ALA A 197 17.18 -5.19 -24.32
N GLY A 198 18.20 -6.03 -24.45
CA GLY A 198 18.28 -7.31 -23.72
C GLY A 198 18.43 -7.10 -22.21
N ILE A 199 19.24 -6.12 -21.79
CA ILE A 199 19.40 -5.79 -20.37
C ILE A 199 18.12 -5.16 -19.79
N ALA A 200 17.48 -4.25 -20.51
CA ALA A 200 16.20 -3.67 -20.10
C ALA A 200 15.14 -4.77 -19.86
N ASN A 201 14.95 -5.66 -20.81
CA ASN A 201 14.03 -6.79 -20.66
C ASN A 201 14.41 -7.71 -19.49
N THR A 202 15.70 -7.98 -19.29
CA THR A 202 16.19 -8.79 -18.16
C THR A 202 15.86 -8.15 -16.83
N VAL A 203 16.06 -6.83 -16.69
CA VAL A 203 15.77 -6.08 -15.46
C VAL A 203 14.27 -6.08 -15.18
N GLN A 204 13.45 -5.73 -16.17
CA GLN A 204 12.00 -5.68 -16.03
C GLN A 204 11.42 -7.05 -15.65
N THR A 205 11.85 -8.11 -16.33
CA THR A 205 11.41 -9.48 -16.00
C THR A 205 11.89 -9.92 -14.61
N ALA A 206 13.14 -9.60 -14.25
CA ALA A 206 13.69 -9.96 -12.94
C ALA A 206 12.99 -9.27 -11.77
N LEU A 207 12.32 -8.16 -12.02
CA LEU A 207 11.50 -7.44 -11.05
C LEU A 207 10.01 -7.80 -11.14
N GLY A 208 9.57 -8.50 -12.19
CA GLY A 208 8.15 -8.73 -12.48
C GLY A 208 7.43 -7.45 -12.96
N LEU A 209 8.17 -6.49 -13.51
CA LEU A 209 7.66 -5.23 -14.05
C LEU A 209 7.57 -5.23 -15.58
N ASP A 210 7.75 -6.37 -16.22
CA ASP A 210 7.71 -6.56 -17.68
C ASP A 210 6.31 -6.39 -18.30
N ARG A 211 5.26 -6.34 -17.47
CA ARG A 211 3.90 -6.00 -17.86
C ARG A 211 3.43 -4.68 -17.24
N CYS A 212 4.29 -4.02 -16.49
CA CYS A 212 3.93 -2.80 -15.79
C CYS A 212 3.88 -1.63 -16.78
N GLU A 213 2.74 -0.99 -16.88
CA GLU A 213 2.51 0.16 -17.76
C GLU A 213 2.72 1.47 -17.00
N PHE A 214 2.42 1.47 -15.69
CA PHE A 214 2.49 2.66 -14.85
C PHE A 214 3.45 2.43 -13.68
N HIS A 215 4.61 3.09 -13.76
CA HIS A 215 5.64 3.07 -12.73
C HIS A 215 5.56 4.38 -11.95
N LEU A 216 4.85 4.39 -10.84
CA LEU A 216 4.63 5.58 -10.04
C LEU A 216 5.65 5.73 -8.92
N THR A 217 5.97 6.98 -8.61
CA THR A 217 6.76 7.33 -7.44
C THR A 217 6.17 8.53 -6.71
N GLY A 218 6.45 8.65 -5.42
CA GLY A 218 5.91 9.78 -4.66
C GLY A 218 6.30 9.71 -3.18
N SER A 219 5.66 10.54 -2.39
CA SER A 219 5.88 10.69 -0.93
C SER A 219 7.21 11.33 -0.53
N ALA A 220 8.19 11.43 -1.42
CA ALA A 220 9.47 12.09 -1.21
C ALA A 220 10.09 12.52 -2.56
N PRO A 221 11.06 13.47 -2.56
CA PRO A 221 11.78 13.84 -3.77
C PRO A 221 12.56 12.66 -4.35
N LEU A 222 12.47 12.47 -5.66
CA LEU A 222 13.23 11.46 -6.40
C LEU A 222 14.53 12.07 -6.94
N PRO A 223 15.72 11.53 -6.63
CA PRO A 223 16.98 12.00 -7.18
C PRO A 223 17.04 11.81 -8.71
N ALA A 224 17.44 12.84 -9.45
CA ALA A 224 17.56 12.77 -10.91
C ALA A 224 18.44 11.61 -11.41
N PRO A 225 19.61 11.29 -10.80
CA PRO A 225 20.41 10.14 -11.21
C PRO A 225 19.70 8.79 -11.07
N LEU A 226 18.76 8.67 -10.11
CA LEU A 226 17.97 7.46 -9.95
C LEU A 226 16.92 7.35 -11.06
N MET A 227 16.25 8.45 -11.39
CA MET A 227 15.29 8.52 -12.50
C MET A 227 15.98 8.16 -13.82
N GLU A 228 17.11 8.81 -14.14
CA GLU A 228 17.89 8.56 -15.35
C GLU A 228 18.32 7.09 -15.47
N TRP A 229 18.66 6.46 -14.34
CA TRP A 229 19.03 5.05 -14.36
C TRP A 229 17.85 4.16 -14.71
N TRP A 230 16.67 4.43 -14.13
CA TRP A 230 15.45 3.67 -14.43
C TRP A 230 15.00 3.87 -15.87
N ASP A 231 15.09 5.09 -16.41
CA ASP A 231 14.83 5.37 -17.82
C ASP A 231 15.77 4.59 -18.74
N SER A 232 17.04 4.39 -18.35
CA SER A 232 18.02 3.64 -19.15
C SER A 232 17.66 2.16 -19.34
N VAL A 233 16.80 1.62 -18.48
CA VAL A 233 16.27 0.24 -18.58
C VAL A 233 14.78 0.20 -18.97
N GLY A 234 14.26 1.31 -19.52
CA GLY A 234 12.90 1.39 -20.06
C GLY A 234 11.80 1.47 -18.99
N ILE A 235 12.15 1.87 -17.76
CA ILE A 235 11.21 2.09 -16.66
C ILE A 235 11.15 3.61 -16.40
N SER A 236 10.17 4.28 -16.99
CA SER A 236 9.96 5.72 -16.76
C SER A 236 9.13 5.94 -15.51
N LEU A 237 9.74 6.58 -14.49
CA LEU A 237 9.09 6.90 -13.23
C LEU A 237 8.28 8.19 -13.34
N MET A 238 7.01 8.13 -12.97
CA MET A 238 6.06 9.25 -12.99
C MET A 238 5.72 9.74 -11.59
#